data_5405f82ebd3ab9635f3a02c8aeb8f942
#
_entry.id   5405f82ebd3ab9635f3a02c8aeb8f942
#
_cell.length_a   1.000
_cell.length_b   1.000
_cell.length_c   1.000
_cell.angle_alpha   90.00
_cell.angle_beta   90.00
_cell.angle_gamma   90.00
#
_symmetry.space_group_name_H-M   'P 1'
#
loop_
_entity.id
_entity.type
_entity.pdbx_description
1 polymer ?
#
loop_
_entity_poly.entity_id
_entity_poly.type
_entity_poly.pdbx_seq_one_letter_code
_entity_poly.pdbx_strand_id
1 'polypeptide(L)'
;MIDILARYIEIFLHPFTVHRNMRLQRLGHYVNGQKNGIDLAEAISISWIWYMIQGFFVLLTISMTSHLYDSIETESVIASMIVDSWQRATMRVTVLTVLVGVVFFPVYEYIFFRLYTVVIRFYSELFKLDTTHDAIEQTVQFSMVGNTFLVLPIIGRMLSFFSTCVYLFAGLRNNMGMTNLQSTITMVTPLFALMLFVGLFFTLMIMAIGVIA
;
A
#
# COMPACT_ATOMS: atom_id res chain seq x y z
N MET A 1 11.03 16.76 12.93
CA MET A 1 10.30 16.66 11.63
C MET A 1 11.25 16.57 10.43
N ILE A 2 12.22 17.48 10.27
CA ILE A 2 13.21 17.47 9.16
C ILE A 2 13.98 16.15 9.11
N ASP A 3 14.41 15.60 10.25
CA ASP A 3 15.16 14.34 10.32
C ASP A 3 14.35 13.12 9.89
N ILE A 4 13.03 13.12 10.15
CA ILE A 4 12.12 12.05 9.73
C ILE A 4 11.97 12.08 8.21
N LEU A 5 11.77 13.28 7.66
CA LEU A 5 11.64 13.46 6.22
C LEU A 5 12.94 13.10 5.49
N ALA A 6 14.09 13.48 6.03
CA ALA A 6 15.40 13.13 5.46
C ALA A 6 15.59 11.59 5.43
N ARG A 7 15.26 10.89 6.53
CA ARG A 7 15.30 9.42 6.60
C ARG A 7 14.32 8.79 5.61
N TYR A 8 13.12 9.33 5.50
CA TYR A 8 12.13 8.85 4.55
C TYR A 8 12.62 8.96 3.11
N ILE A 9 13.21 10.10 2.75
CA ILE A 9 13.82 10.33 1.42
C ILE A 9 15.00 9.39 1.19
N GLU A 10 15.85 9.15 2.19
CA GLU A 10 16.97 8.21 2.08
C GLU A 10 16.49 6.78 1.79
N ILE A 11 15.46 6.30 2.50
CA ILE A 11 14.85 4.99 2.25
C ILE A 11 14.24 4.94 0.85
N PHE A 12 13.55 6.03 0.46
CA PHE A 12 12.93 6.13 -0.85
C PHE A 12 13.94 6.03 -2.00
N LEU A 13 15.07 6.73 -1.89
CA LEU A 13 16.09 6.76 -2.95
C LEU A 13 17.02 5.54 -2.93
N HIS A 14 17.31 4.98 -1.76
CA HIS A 14 18.34 3.96 -1.57
C HIS A 14 17.89 2.76 -0.73
N PRO A 15 16.76 2.10 -1.06
CA PRO A 15 16.17 1.05 -0.22
C PRO A 15 17.14 -0.11 0.06
N PHE A 16 17.85 -0.58 -0.94
CA PHE A 16 18.79 -1.70 -0.78
C PHE A 16 19.96 -1.36 0.14
N THR A 17 20.50 -0.16 0.03
CA THR A 17 21.64 0.30 0.84
C THR A 17 21.24 0.48 2.30
N VAL A 18 20.09 1.11 2.55
CA VAL A 18 19.57 1.33 3.91
C VAL A 18 19.35 -0.01 4.62
N HIS A 19 18.68 -0.94 3.99
CA HIS A 19 18.44 -2.27 4.56
C HIS A 19 19.74 -3.06 4.81
N ARG A 20 20.72 -2.94 3.92
CA ARG A 20 22.04 -3.56 4.11
C ARG A 20 22.77 -2.94 5.32
N ASN A 21 22.76 -1.64 5.44
CA ASN A 21 23.39 -0.93 6.56
C ASN A 21 22.77 -1.33 7.90
N MET A 22 21.45 -1.47 7.98
CA MET A 22 20.76 -1.93 9.19
C MET A 22 21.16 -3.34 9.58
N ARG A 23 21.30 -4.24 8.61
CA ARG A 23 21.81 -5.59 8.86
C ARG A 23 23.24 -5.56 9.41
N LEU A 24 24.12 -4.76 8.81
CA LEU A 24 25.50 -4.62 9.26
C LEU A 24 25.58 -4.07 10.69
N GLN A 25 24.75 -3.10 11.04
CA GLN A 25 24.66 -2.57 12.41
C GLN A 25 24.26 -3.65 13.42
N ARG A 26 23.29 -4.51 13.09
CA ARG A 26 22.87 -5.62 13.96
C ARG A 26 23.97 -6.65 14.16
N LEU A 27 24.79 -6.88 13.14
CA LEU A 27 25.92 -7.80 13.21
C LEU A 27 27.15 -7.21 13.93
N GLY A 28 27.02 -6.02 14.53
CA GLY A 28 28.09 -5.35 15.28
C GLY A 28 29.13 -4.65 14.41
N HIS A 29 28.89 -4.53 13.13
CA HIS A 29 29.76 -3.75 12.23
C HIS A 29 29.42 -2.27 12.39
N TYR A 30 30.43 -1.47 12.74
CA TYR A 30 30.26 -0.03 12.99
C TYR A 30 29.87 0.69 11.70
N VAL A 31 28.61 0.99 11.56
CA VAL A 31 28.08 1.91 10.54
C VAL A 31 27.63 3.13 11.33
N ASN A 32 28.08 4.33 10.97
CA ASN A 32 27.84 5.60 11.67
C ASN A 32 26.49 5.63 12.38
N GLY A 33 26.52 5.82 13.71
CA GLY A 33 25.46 5.59 14.69
C GLY A 33 24.17 6.39 14.60
N GLN A 34 23.61 6.51 13.43
CA GLN A 34 22.30 7.11 13.21
C GLN A 34 21.23 6.02 13.38
N LYS A 35 20.28 6.28 14.26
CA LYS A 35 19.09 5.42 14.45
C LYS A 35 18.29 5.43 13.15
N ASN A 36 18.58 4.50 12.24
CA ASN A 36 18.08 4.49 10.85
C ASN A 36 16.66 3.90 10.73
N GLY A 37 15.81 3.99 11.76
CA GLY A 37 14.45 3.47 11.73
C GLY A 37 13.41 4.59 11.59
N ILE A 38 12.34 4.29 10.89
CA ILE A 38 11.08 5.04 10.92
C ILE A 38 10.14 4.23 11.80
N ASP A 39 9.46 4.86 12.75
CA ASP A 39 8.45 4.21 13.57
C ASP A 39 7.19 3.89 12.75
N LEU A 40 6.43 2.87 13.18
CA LEU A 40 5.19 2.48 12.52
C LEU A 40 4.19 3.64 12.41
N ALA A 41 4.06 4.42 13.49
CA ALA A 41 3.19 5.58 13.50
C ALA A 41 3.64 6.66 12.50
N GLU A 42 4.95 6.88 12.36
CA GLU A 42 5.53 7.79 11.37
C GLU A 42 5.26 7.29 9.95
N ALA A 43 5.51 5.99 9.68
CA ALA A 43 5.28 5.39 8.37
C ALA A 43 3.81 5.48 7.94
N ILE A 44 2.88 5.12 8.84
CA ILE A 44 1.44 5.22 8.57
C ILE A 44 1.01 6.67 8.38
N SER A 45 1.49 7.61 9.20
CA SER A 45 1.11 9.01 9.11
C SER A 45 1.54 9.65 7.78
N ILE A 46 2.77 9.38 7.34
CA ILE A 46 3.28 9.89 6.06
C ILE A 46 2.50 9.25 4.89
N SER A 47 2.28 7.95 4.94
CA SER A 47 1.49 7.24 3.93
C SER A 47 0.05 7.79 3.85
N TRP A 48 -0.55 8.11 4.99
CA TRP A 48 -1.88 8.72 5.07
C TRP A 48 -1.95 10.10 4.42
N ILE A 49 -0.91 10.93 4.62
CA ILE A 49 -0.82 12.24 3.95
C ILE A 49 -0.81 12.05 2.42
N TRP A 50 -0.02 11.12 1.90
CA TRP A 50 0.02 10.84 0.46
C TRP A 50 -1.33 10.35 -0.06
N TYR A 51 -2.02 9.51 0.71
CA TYR A 51 -3.36 9.04 0.35
C TYR A 51 -4.40 10.19 0.35
N MET A 52 -4.34 11.11 1.30
CA MET A 52 -5.19 12.32 1.30
C MET A 52 -4.95 13.19 0.07
N ILE A 53 -3.69 13.41 -0.30
CA ILE A 53 -3.33 14.15 -1.51
C ILE A 53 -3.90 13.46 -2.76
N GLN A 54 -3.78 12.13 -2.84
CA GLN A 54 -4.40 11.37 -3.94
C GLN A 54 -5.92 11.54 -3.97
N GLY A 55 -6.58 11.44 -2.81
CA GLY A 55 -8.02 11.65 -2.69
C GLY A 55 -8.44 13.03 -3.19
N PHE A 56 -7.67 14.06 -2.85
CA PHE A 56 -7.89 15.42 -3.36
C PHE A 56 -7.80 15.48 -4.89
N PHE A 57 -6.78 14.86 -5.51
CA PHE A 57 -6.67 14.81 -6.96
C PHE A 57 -7.82 14.06 -7.64
N VAL A 58 -8.30 12.97 -7.03
CA VAL A 58 -9.46 12.23 -7.54
C VAL A 58 -10.70 13.12 -7.53
N LEU A 59 -10.96 13.84 -6.42
CA LEU A 59 -12.09 14.74 -6.32
C LEU A 59 -11.99 15.93 -7.30
N LEU A 60 -10.79 16.47 -7.46
CA LEU A 60 -10.54 17.55 -8.43
C LEU A 60 -10.83 17.06 -9.86
N THR A 61 -10.34 15.88 -10.23
CA THR A 61 -10.55 15.31 -11.57
C THR A 61 -12.04 15.11 -11.84
N ILE A 62 -12.81 14.60 -10.87
CA ILE A 62 -14.25 14.41 -11.03
C ILE A 62 -14.97 15.75 -11.17
N SER A 63 -14.61 16.74 -10.37
CA SER A 63 -15.19 18.09 -10.47
C SER A 63 -14.92 18.71 -11.85
N MET A 64 -13.69 18.62 -12.35
CA MET A 64 -13.35 19.12 -13.68
C MET A 64 -14.11 18.37 -14.79
N THR A 65 -14.22 17.05 -14.67
CA THR A 65 -14.94 16.23 -15.64
C THR A 65 -16.43 16.57 -15.67
N SER A 66 -17.05 16.82 -14.50
CA SER A 66 -18.46 17.23 -14.44
C SER A 66 -18.71 18.56 -15.16
N HIS A 67 -17.85 19.55 -14.95
CA HIS A 67 -17.97 20.83 -15.66
C HIS A 67 -17.77 20.73 -17.17
N LEU A 68 -16.92 19.80 -17.63
CA LEU A 68 -16.75 19.54 -19.05
C LEU A 68 -18.01 18.93 -19.67
N TYR A 69 -18.65 18.00 -18.97
CA TYR A 69 -19.90 17.39 -19.45
C TYR A 69 -21.05 18.39 -19.48
N ASP A 70 -21.16 19.29 -18.51
CA ASP A 70 -22.20 20.34 -18.51
C ASP A 70 -22.06 21.32 -19.69
N SER A 71 -20.86 21.42 -20.29
CA SER A 71 -20.59 22.27 -21.46
C SER A 71 -20.90 21.58 -22.81
N ILE A 72 -21.20 20.28 -22.82
CA ILE A 72 -21.55 19.54 -24.03
C ILE A 72 -23.08 19.58 -24.18
N GLU A 73 -23.58 20.40 -25.12
CA GLU A 73 -24.99 20.43 -25.49
C GLU A 73 -25.43 19.04 -26.01
N THR A 74 -26.34 18.40 -25.28
CA THR A 74 -26.93 17.11 -25.68
C THR A 74 -28.26 17.40 -26.39
N GLU A 75 -28.38 17.05 -27.68
CA GLU A 75 -29.57 17.32 -28.48
C GLU A 75 -30.86 16.64 -27.98
N SER A 76 -30.74 15.62 -27.11
CA SER A 76 -31.87 14.84 -26.60
C SER A 76 -32.11 15.08 -25.11
N VAL A 77 -33.30 15.61 -24.75
CA VAL A 77 -33.70 15.83 -23.36
C VAL A 77 -33.70 14.56 -22.51
N ILE A 78 -34.06 13.41 -23.09
CA ILE A 78 -34.05 12.12 -22.36
C ILE A 78 -32.62 11.65 -22.11
N ALA A 79 -31.74 11.78 -23.09
CA ALA A 79 -30.33 11.42 -22.94
C ALA A 79 -29.65 12.31 -21.88
N SER A 80 -29.93 13.62 -21.87
CA SER A 80 -29.38 14.53 -20.86
C SER A 80 -29.84 14.16 -19.44
N MET A 81 -31.12 13.82 -19.23
CA MET A 81 -31.65 13.42 -17.90
C MET A 81 -30.98 12.11 -17.39
N ILE A 82 -30.75 11.15 -18.27
CA ILE A 82 -30.07 9.89 -17.90
C ILE A 82 -28.62 10.15 -17.54
N VAL A 83 -27.91 10.92 -18.35
CA VAL A 83 -26.50 11.27 -18.12
C VAL A 83 -26.35 12.04 -16.81
N ASP A 84 -27.17 13.03 -16.57
CA ASP A 84 -27.18 13.85 -15.33
C ASP A 84 -27.42 13.03 -14.06
N SER A 85 -28.37 12.08 -14.11
CA SER A 85 -28.67 11.24 -12.95
C SER A 85 -27.52 10.26 -12.66
N TRP A 86 -26.95 9.66 -13.71
CA TRP A 86 -25.79 8.78 -13.61
C TRP A 86 -24.55 9.52 -13.09
N GLN A 87 -24.29 10.70 -13.62
CA GLN A 87 -23.15 11.53 -13.20
C GLN A 87 -23.25 11.94 -11.71
N ARG A 88 -24.42 12.42 -11.28
CA ARG A 88 -24.67 12.77 -9.87
C ARG A 88 -24.51 11.56 -8.94
N ALA A 89 -25.01 10.39 -9.34
CA ALA A 89 -24.85 9.17 -8.57
C ALA A 89 -23.37 8.76 -8.47
N THR A 90 -22.64 8.75 -9.60
CA THR A 90 -21.21 8.43 -9.66
C THR A 90 -20.40 9.40 -8.81
N MET A 91 -20.65 10.69 -8.89
CA MET A 91 -19.96 11.70 -8.09
C MET A 91 -20.16 11.46 -6.59
N ARG A 92 -21.40 11.23 -6.14
CA ARG A 92 -21.72 10.96 -4.73
C ARG A 92 -21.02 9.70 -4.23
N VAL A 93 -21.08 8.61 -4.99
CA VAL A 93 -20.41 7.35 -4.65
C VAL A 93 -18.90 7.54 -4.57
N THR A 94 -18.30 8.28 -5.50
CA THR A 94 -16.85 8.49 -5.49
C THR A 94 -16.40 9.38 -4.34
N VAL A 95 -17.14 10.48 -4.05
CA VAL A 95 -16.85 11.32 -2.89
C VAL A 95 -16.93 10.50 -1.60
N LEU A 96 -17.98 9.70 -1.42
CA LEU A 96 -18.12 8.82 -0.27
C LEU A 96 -16.97 7.81 -0.18
N THR A 97 -16.61 7.19 -1.31
CA THR A 97 -15.51 6.22 -1.37
C THR A 97 -14.17 6.86 -0.98
N VAL A 98 -13.90 8.07 -1.46
CA VAL A 98 -12.68 8.81 -1.07
C VAL A 98 -12.68 9.14 0.42
N LEU A 99 -13.78 9.66 0.96
CA LEU A 99 -13.88 10.00 2.38
C LEU A 99 -13.73 8.78 3.28
N VAL A 100 -14.46 7.70 2.97
CA VAL A 100 -14.33 6.42 3.69
C VAL A 100 -12.90 5.90 3.58
N GLY A 101 -12.32 5.93 2.38
CA GLY A 101 -10.94 5.52 2.15
C GLY A 101 -9.94 6.30 3.01
N VAL A 102 -10.06 7.64 3.08
CA VAL A 102 -9.18 8.49 3.90
C VAL A 102 -9.29 8.14 5.38
N VAL A 103 -10.51 7.92 5.89
CA VAL A 103 -10.73 7.59 7.32
C VAL A 103 -10.18 6.21 7.67
N PHE A 104 -10.38 5.22 6.79
CA PHE A 104 -9.97 3.84 7.05
C PHE A 104 -8.56 3.49 6.59
N PHE A 105 -7.87 4.37 5.85
CA PHE A 105 -6.52 4.11 5.36
C PHE A 105 -5.52 3.71 6.46
N PRO A 106 -5.43 4.41 7.63
CA PRO A 106 -4.52 4.00 8.68
C PRO A 106 -4.80 2.59 9.23
N VAL A 107 -6.08 2.21 9.28
CA VAL A 107 -6.50 0.86 9.71
C VAL A 107 -6.06 -0.18 8.69
N TYR A 108 -6.23 0.11 7.39
CA TYR A 108 -5.77 -0.75 6.31
C TYR A 108 -4.25 -0.95 6.35
N GLU A 109 -3.47 0.13 6.51
CA GLU A 109 -2.01 0.05 6.63
C GLU A 109 -1.57 -0.73 7.87
N TYR A 110 -2.27 -0.58 8.99
CA TYR A 110 -2.00 -1.35 10.19
C TYR A 110 -2.26 -2.85 9.99
N ILE A 111 -3.38 -3.21 9.32
CA ILE A 111 -3.69 -4.61 8.98
C ILE A 111 -2.63 -5.17 8.03
N PHE A 112 -2.23 -4.42 7.02
CA PHE A 112 -1.15 -4.78 6.11
C PHE A 112 0.14 -5.06 6.88
N PHE A 113 0.54 -4.14 7.77
CA PHE A 113 1.72 -4.30 8.62
C PHE A 113 1.66 -5.60 9.45
N ARG A 114 0.56 -5.84 10.13
CA ARG A 114 0.39 -7.05 10.96
C ARG A 114 0.42 -8.33 10.14
N LEU A 115 -0.27 -8.35 9.01
CA LEU A 115 -0.31 -9.50 8.11
C LEU A 115 1.09 -9.86 7.62
N TYR A 116 1.82 -8.90 7.08
CA TYR A 116 3.17 -9.14 6.58
C TYR A 116 4.15 -9.48 7.70
N THR A 117 4.06 -8.86 8.87
CA THR A 117 4.89 -9.21 10.02
C THR A 117 4.72 -10.67 10.42
N VAL A 118 3.48 -11.16 10.47
CA VAL A 118 3.18 -12.58 10.79
C VAL A 118 3.74 -13.51 9.71
N VAL A 119 3.51 -13.20 8.44
CA VAL A 119 3.97 -14.04 7.32
C VAL A 119 5.50 -14.07 7.26
N ILE A 120 6.16 -12.93 7.40
CA ILE A 120 7.61 -12.86 7.37
C ILE A 120 8.20 -13.62 8.56
N ARG A 121 7.61 -13.50 9.75
CA ARG A 121 8.03 -14.25 10.92
C ARG A 121 7.94 -15.76 10.68
N PHE A 122 6.81 -16.25 10.17
CA PHE A 122 6.61 -17.64 9.83
C PHE A 122 7.69 -18.15 8.86
N TYR A 123 7.97 -17.42 7.79
CA TYR A 123 9.00 -17.81 6.83
C TYR A 123 10.42 -17.70 7.39
N SER A 124 10.68 -16.73 8.26
CA SER A 124 11.98 -16.59 8.91
C SER A 124 12.29 -17.79 9.82
N GLU A 125 11.28 -18.28 10.55
CA GLU A 125 11.40 -19.50 11.34
C GLU A 125 11.54 -20.75 10.45
N LEU A 126 10.75 -20.85 9.38
CA LEU A 126 10.81 -21.96 8.42
C LEU A 126 12.17 -22.08 7.73
N PHE A 127 12.77 -20.94 7.36
CA PHE A 127 14.08 -20.90 6.70
C PHE A 127 15.25 -20.88 7.71
N LYS A 128 14.97 -20.95 9.01
CA LYS A 128 15.96 -20.91 10.10
C LYS A 128 16.89 -19.69 10.00
N LEU A 129 16.32 -18.53 9.73
CA LEU A 129 17.08 -17.29 9.66
C LEU A 129 17.28 -16.72 11.06
N ASP A 130 18.49 -16.25 11.34
CA ASP A 130 18.80 -15.53 12.58
C ASP A 130 18.34 -14.07 12.44
N THR A 131 17.04 -13.83 12.64
CA THR A 131 16.42 -12.52 12.50
C THR A 131 15.76 -12.09 13.79
N THR A 132 15.93 -10.81 14.12
CA THR A 132 15.25 -10.20 15.28
C THR A 132 13.85 -9.73 14.91
N HIS A 133 12.97 -9.63 15.90
CA HIS A 133 11.62 -9.07 15.73
C HIS A 133 11.65 -7.67 15.11
N ASP A 134 12.55 -6.81 15.61
CA ASP A 134 12.74 -5.45 15.10
C ASP A 134 13.11 -5.40 13.61
N ALA A 135 13.89 -6.38 13.12
CA ALA A 135 14.25 -6.47 11.72
C ALA A 135 13.06 -6.77 10.82
N ILE A 136 12.16 -7.61 11.30
CA ILE A 136 10.93 -7.96 10.60
C ILE A 136 10.04 -6.71 10.51
N GLU A 137 9.79 -6.06 11.65
CA GLU A 137 8.95 -4.86 11.69
C GLU A 137 9.50 -3.74 10.82
N GLN A 138 10.80 -3.44 10.91
CA GLN A 138 11.44 -2.43 10.08
C GLN A 138 11.34 -2.73 8.58
N THR A 139 11.45 -4.01 8.20
CA THR A 139 11.29 -4.42 6.80
C THR A 139 9.90 -4.06 6.27
N VAL A 140 8.86 -4.30 7.06
CA VAL A 140 7.48 -3.96 6.66
C VAL A 140 7.23 -2.45 6.71
N GLN A 141 7.69 -1.77 7.76
CA GLN A 141 7.55 -0.31 7.89
C GLN A 141 8.17 0.43 6.71
N PHE A 142 9.36 0.01 6.28
CA PHE A 142 10.05 0.64 5.15
C PHE A 142 9.38 0.36 3.81
N SER A 143 8.66 -0.76 3.68
CA SER A 143 7.90 -1.02 2.46
C SER A 143 6.77 -0.02 2.24
N MET A 144 6.23 0.58 3.31
CA MET A 144 5.20 1.62 3.24
C MET A 144 5.69 2.92 2.58
N VAL A 145 7.02 3.12 2.49
CA VAL A 145 7.59 4.25 1.74
C VAL A 145 7.18 4.23 0.27
N GLY A 146 6.84 3.06 -0.28
CA GLY A 146 6.24 2.93 -1.60
C GLY A 146 4.95 3.74 -1.80
N ASN A 147 4.23 4.05 -0.73
CA ASN A 147 3.02 4.88 -0.76
C ASN A 147 3.28 6.34 -1.20
N THR A 148 4.52 6.80 -1.26
CA THR A 148 4.87 8.10 -1.83
C THR A 148 4.34 8.26 -3.26
N PHE A 149 4.29 7.18 -4.03
CA PHE A 149 3.77 7.23 -5.39
C PHE A 149 2.26 7.49 -5.48
N LEU A 150 1.53 7.42 -4.36
CA LEU A 150 0.11 7.82 -4.31
C LEU A 150 -0.10 9.28 -4.68
N VAL A 151 0.93 10.13 -4.57
CA VAL A 151 0.86 11.53 -5.01
C VAL A 151 0.56 11.66 -6.51
N LEU A 152 0.88 10.65 -7.31
CA LEU A 152 0.64 10.69 -8.74
C LEU A 152 -0.82 10.37 -9.06
N PRO A 153 -1.56 11.28 -9.71
CA PRO A 153 -2.93 10.99 -10.12
C PRO A 153 -2.94 9.85 -11.14
N ILE A 154 -4.06 9.11 -11.18
CA ILE A 154 -4.33 8.01 -12.14
C ILE A 154 -3.46 6.77 -11.90
N ILE A 155 -2.13 6.87 -12.06
CA ILE A 155 -1.19 5.72 -12.01
C ILE A 155 -0.60 5.49 -10.62
N GLY A 156 -0.80 6.41 -9.66
CA GLY A 156 -0.16 6.40 -8.35
C GLY A 156 -0.41 5.13 -7.55
N ARG A 157 -1.63 4.58 -7.58
CA ARG A 157 -1.96 3.32 -6.89
C ARG A 157 -1.18 2.14 -7.44
N MET A 158 -1.06 2.05 -8.75
CA MET A 158 -0.31 0.98 -9.39
C MET A 158 1.18 1.09 -9.07
N LEU A 159 1.75 2.28 -9.19
CA LEU A 159 3.15 2.54 -8.85
C LEU A 159 3.43 2.32 -7.35
N SER A 160 2.54 2.74 -6.46
CA SER A 160 2.63 2.50 -5.02
C SER A 160 2.69 1.00 -4.72
N PHE A 161 1.81 0.21 -5.32
CA PHE A 161 1.80 -1.25 -5.15
C PHE A 161 3.13 -1.88 -5.58
N PHE A 162 3.60 -1.59 -6.80
CA PHE A 162 4.87 -2.13 -7.29
C PHE A 162 6.06 -1.66 -6.45
N SER A 163 6.08 -0.40 -6.05
CA SER A 163 7.14 0.14 -5.20
C SER A 163 7.15 -0.52 -3.82
N THR A 164 5.99 -0.70 -3.18
CA THR A 164 5.87 -1.43 -1.92
C THR A 164 6.43 -2.85 -2.05
N CYS A 165 6.14 -3.55 -3.16
CA CYS A 165 6.73 -4.85 -3.44
C CYS A 165 8.26 -4.79 -3.55
N VAL A 166 8.80 -3.80 -4.26
CA VAL A 166 10.26 -3.62 -4.41
C VAL A 166 10.93 -3.32 -3.08
N TYR A 167 10.35 -2.42 -2.26
CA TYR A 167 10.89 -2.10 -0.93
C TYR A 167 10.82 -3.29 0.01
N LEU A 168 9.72 -4.02 0.00
CA LEU A 168 9.57 -5.24 0.79
C LEU A 168 10.60 -6.30 0.38
N PHE A 169 10.77 -6.53 -0.92
CA PHE A 169 11.80 -7.42 -1.45
C PHE A 169 13.20 -6.99 -1.03
N ALA A 170 13.52 -5.70 -1.12
CA ALA A 170 14.80 -5.16 -0.68
C ALA A 170 15.05 -5.43 0.81
N GLY A 171 14.03 -5.27 1.66
CA GLY A 171 14.10 -5.57 3.08
C GLY A 171 14.31 -7.04 3.38
N LEU A 172 13.52 -7.91 2.77
CA LEU A 172 13.64 -9.38 2.94
C LEU A 172 15.04 -9.88 2.53
N ARG A 173 15.55 -9.38 1.41
CA ARG A 173 16.86 -9.79 0.91
C ARG A 173 18.01 -9.22 1.73
N ASN A 174 18.04 -7.90 1.93
CA ASN A 174 19.22 -7.21 2.45
C ASN A 174 19.21 -7.05 3.97
N ASN A 175 18.03 -6.87 4.59
CA ASN A 175 17.91 -6.75 6.03
C ASN A 175 17.84 -8.13 6.69
N MET A 176 17.05 -9.05 6.14
CA MET A 176 16.85 -10.37 6.73
C MET A 176 17.78 -11.45 6.16
N GLY A 177 18.40 -11.20 5.00
CA GLY A 177 19.36 -12.13 4.38
C GLY A 177 18.70 -13.31 3.66
N MET A 178 17.44 -13.18 3.28
CA MET A 178 16.76 -14.18 2.46
C MET A 178 17.39 -14.27 1.06
N THR A 179 17.34 -15.46 0.46
CA THR A 179 17.65 -15.62 -0.97
C THR A 179 16.57 -14.97 -1.83
N ASN A 180 16.86 -14.75 -3.12
CA ASN A 180 15.86 -14.17 -4.03
C ASN A 180 14.57 -14.98 -4.08
N LEU A 181 14.68 -16.32 -4.13
CA LEU A 181 13.52 -17.22 -4.16
C LEU A 181 12.71 -17.14 -2.86
N GLN A 182 13.38 -17.18 -1.70
CA GLN A 182 12.73 -17.06 -0.40
C GLN A 182 12.00 -15.72 -0.26
N SER A 183 12.65 -14.61 -0.65
CA SER A 183 12.04 -13.28 -0.62
C SER A 183 10.80 -13.20 -1.51
N THR A 184 10.86 -13.76 -2.72
CA THR A 184 9.72 -13.78 -3.64
C THR A 184 8.56 -14.61 -3.08
N ILE A 185 8.83 -15.81 -2.57
CA ILE A 185 7.80 -16.66 -1.96
C ILE A 185 7.14 -15.93 -0.78
N THR A 186 7.94 -15.39 0.15
CA THR A 186 7.42 -14.68 1.33
C THR A 186 6.56 -13.48 0.93
N MET A 187 6.97 -12.72 -0.09
CA MET A 187 6.25 -11.54 -0.57
C MET A 187 4.91 -11.90 -1.24
N VAL A 188 4.89 -12.97 -2.04
CA VAL A 188 3.70 -13.35 -2.83
C VAL A 188 2.67 -14.11 -2.00
N THR A 189 3.08 -14.81 -0.95
CA THR A 189 2.19 -15.64 -0.13
C THR A 189 0.94 -14.93 0.38
N PRO A 190 0.99 -13.71 0.96
CA PRO A 190 -0.22 -13.03 1.42
C PRO A 190 -1.19 -12.71 0.28
N LEU A 191 -0.66 -12.35 -0.89
CA LEU A 191 -1.49 -12.08 -2.07
C LEU A 191 -2.18 -13.35 -2.56
N PHE A 192 -1.45 -14.45 -2.61
CA PHE A 192 -1.99 -15.74 -3.00
C PHE A 192 -3.05 -16.25 -2.01
N ALA A 193 -2.79 -16.14 -0.70
CA ALA A 193 -3.73 -16.47 0.35
C ALA A 193 -5.02 -15.64 0.25
N LEU A 194 -4.89 -14.32 -0.02
CA LEU A 194 -6.04 -13.44 -0.23
C LEU A 194 -6.85 -13.85 -1.47
N MET A 195 -6.19 -14.15 -2.59
CA MET A 195 -6.87 -14.62 -3.80
C MET A 195 -7.64 -15.92 -3.56
N LEU A 196 -7.04 -16.87 -2.83
CA LEU A 196 -7.72 -18.12 -2.48
C LEU A 196 -8.93 -17.86 -1.57
N PHE A 197 -8.77 -16.99 -0.58
CA PHE A 197 -9.87 -16.64 0.34
C PHE A 197 -11.03 -15.98 -0.41
N VAL A 198 -10.75 -15.03 -1.28
CA VAL A 198 -11.75 -14.35 -2.13
C VAL A 198 -12.44 -15.37 -3.05
N GLY A 199 -11.68 -16.24 -3.71
CA GLY A 199 -12.23 -17.29 -4.57
C GLY A 199 -13.14 -18.24 -3.81
N LEU A 200 -12.72 -18.70 -2.64
CA LEU A 200 -13.53 -19.55 -1.76
C LEU A 200 -14.82 -18.85 -1.32
N PHE A 201 -14.71 -17.58 -0.91
CA PHE A 201 -15.88 -16.79 -0.50
C PHE A 201 -16.92 -16.65 -1.62
N PHE A 202 -16.49 -16.32 -2.85
CA PHE A 202 -17.38 -16.26 -3.99
C PHE A 202 -18.01 -17.61 -4.33
N THR A 203 -17.23 -18.68 -4.26
CA THR A 203 -17.77 -20.05 -4.47
C THR A 203 -18.86 -20.39 -3.47
N LEU A 204 -18.63 -20.11 -2.19
CA LEU A 204 -19.62 -20.34 -1.13
C LEU A 204 -20.87 -19.46 -1.33
N MET A 205 -20.72 -18.20 -1.72
CA MET A 205 -21.86 -17.34 -2.04
C MET A 205 -22.71 -17.88 -3.19
N ILE A 206 -22.07 -18.33 -4.28
CA ILE A 206 -22.79 -18.89 -5.43
C ILE A 206 -23.52 -20.16 -5.02
N MET A 207 -22.88 -21.03 -4.24
CA MET A 207 -23.53 -22.24 -3.72
C MET A 207 -24.72 -21.91 -2.82
N ALA A 208 -24.60 -20.92 -1.93
CA ALA A 208 -25.70 -20.51 -1.04
C ALA A 208 -26.91 -19.97 -1.84
N ILE A 209 -26.66 -19.16 -2.87
CA ILE A 209 -27.73 -18.64 -3.75
C ILE A 209 -28.38 -19.78 -4.54
N GLY A 210 -27.59 -20.72 -5.07
CA GLY A 210 -28.12 -21.86 -5.84
C GLY A 210 -28.94 -22.87 -4.98
N VAL A 211 -28.77 -22.88 -3.66
CA VAL A 211 -29.59 -23.71 -2.74
C VAL A 211 -30.90 -23.00 -2.38
N ILE A 212 -30.96 -21.67 -2.48
CA ILE A 212 -32.17 -20.89 -2.12
C ILE A 212 -33.07 -20.67 -3.35
N ALA A 213 -32.53 -20.78 -4.57
CA ALA A 213 -33.29 -20.67 -5.83
C ALA A 213 -33.89 -22.01 -6.26
#